data_c4b5d78bc449f5fe3354d0a423fa705c
#
_entry.id   c4b5d78bc449f5fe3354d0a423fa705c
#
_cell.length_a   1.000
_cell.length_b   1.000
_cell.length_c   1.000
_cell.angle_alpha   90.00
_cell.angle_beta   90.00
_cell.angle_gamma   90.00
#
_symmetry.space_group_name_H-M   'P 1'
#
loop_
_entity.id
_entity.type
_entity.pdbx_description
1 polymer ?
#
loop_
_entity_poly.entity_id
_entity_poly.type
_entity_poly.pdbx_seq_one_letter_code
_entity_poly.pdbx_strand_id
1 'polypeptide(L)'
;MIVRSAHPSDRPNLASLLYYEQTVYRHLDWRPLLDWLGKSPFGVIEENDAIQAALACPSDPPEIAWIRLFAVDSGISPQMAWKELWRFVLDQFSQEQRPVQVGAIALNGWFQGLLEESDFKQQNEVVVLIWKVAHIRHEISGSFFKIRRMTEKDLPVVAQVDHLAFPSPWQLSENSIKAGHEQAAMATVAESEDGIVGYQISTALNDSAHLARLAVLPAYQNRGIGAALVKALQVDCDRRGLRSLTVNTQADNLASLHLYSKLNFHLTGERYPLYLFEMIP
;
A
#
# COMPACT_ATOMS: atom_id res chain seq x y z
N MET A 1 2.65 30.91 12.28
CA MET A 1 2.73 29.57 11.71
C MET A 1 4.16 29.18 11.41
N ILE A 2 4.62 28.03 11.90
CA ILE A 2 5.99 27.50 11.71
C ILE A 2 5.86 26.11 11.04
N VAL A 3 6.65 25.87 9.98
CA VAL A 3 6.79 24.55 9.37
C VAL A 3 8.03 23.89 9.95
N ARG A 4 7.89 22.67 10.47
CA ARG A 4 8.98 21.90 11.07
C ARG A 4 8.80 20.42 10.85
N SER A 5 9.87 19.64 11.08
CA SER A 5 9.77 18.19 11.16
C SER A 5 8.87 17.76 12.33
N ALA A 6 8.08 16.71 12.08
CA ALA A 6 7.30 16.06 13.13
C ALA A 6 8.23 15.31 14.10
N HIS A 7 7.93 15.41 15.38
CA HIS A 7 8.66 14.73 16.45
C HIS A 7 7.78 13.64 17.10
N PRO A 8 8.33 12.56 17.67
CA PRO A 8 7.53 11.56 18.38
C PRO A 8 6.62 12.10 19.48
N SER A 9 6.98 13.22 20.11
CA SER A 9 6.14 13.93 21.08
C SER A 9 4.88 14.57 20.49
N ASP A 10 4.81 14.76 19.17
CA ASP A 10 3.64 15.31 18.48
C ASP A 10 2.49 14.28 18.36
N ARG A 11 2.75 13.02 18.68
CA ARG A 11 1.77 11.93 18.52
C ARG A 11 0.38 12.23 19.09
N PRO A 12 0.21 12.78 20.30
CA PRO A 12 -1.12 13.12 20.83
C PRO A 12 -1.84 14.19 20.01
N ASN A 13 -1.14 15.27 19.61
CA ASN A 13 -1.71 16.36 18.81
C ASN A 13 -2.08 15.89 17.40
N LEU A 14 -1.23 15.07 16.78
CA LEU A 14 -1.52 14.44 15.49
C LEU A 14 -2.68 13.45 15.57
N ALA A 15 -2.79 12.68 16.66
CA ALA A 15 -3.93 11.80 16.86
C ALA A 15 -5.24 12.58 16.97
N SER A 16 -5.25 13.72 17.66
CA SER A 16 -6.40 14.62 17.73
C SER A 16 -6.76 15.19 16.37
N LEU A 17 -5.78 15.72 15.61
CA LEU A 17 -5.99 16.21 14.24
C LEU A 17 -6.62 15.14 13.36
N LEU A 18 -6.12 13.90 13.41
CA LEU A 18 -6.63 12.78 12.63
C LEU A 18 -8.03 12.31 13.03
N TYR A 19 -8.42 12.54 14.27
CA TYR A 19 -9.71 12.11 14.79
C TYR A 19 -10.83 13.11 14.53
N TYR A 20 -10.54 14.41 14.68
CA TYR A 20 -11.57 15.45 14.64
C TYR A 20 -11.73 16.11 13.27
N GLU A 21 -10.67 16.13 12.45
CA GLU A 21 -10.72 16.82 11.18
C GLU A 21 -11.29 15.99 10.03
N GLN A 22 -12.02 16.65 9.12
CA GLN A 22 -12.61 16.03 7.95
C GLN A 22 -11.68 16.03 6.73
N THR A 23 -10.74 16.98 6.68
CA THR A 23 -9.77 17.09 5.58
C THR A 23 -8.56 16.23 5.88
N VAL A 24 -8.71 14.92 5.74
CA VAL A 24 -7.67 13.93 6.01
C VAL A 24 -7.56 12.97 4.84
N TYR A 25 -6.40 12.95 4.20
CA TYR A 25 -5.97 11.89 3.29
C TYR A 25 -5.19 10.84 4.07
N ARG A 26 -5.51 9.58 3.86
CA ARG A 26 -4.84 8.42 4.46
C ARG A 26 -4.50 7.43 3.36
N HIS A 27 -3.22 7.16 3.21
CA HIS A 27 -2.80 6.08 2.33
C HIS A 27 -3.18 4.71 2.93
N LEU A 28 -3.56 3.78 2.07
CA LEU A 28 -3.80 2.40 2.47
C LEU A 28 -2.44 1.71 2.70
N ASP A 29 -2.12 1.47 3.96
CA ASP A 29 -0.84 0.90 4.40
C ASP A 29 -1.07 -0.07 5.55
N TRP A 30 -0.17 -1.02 5.71
CA TRP A 30 -0.16 -1.89 6.89
C TRP A 30 0.35 -1.19 8.14
N ARG A 31 1.23 -0.20 7.96
CA ARG A 31 1.75 0.57 9.07
C ARG A 31 0.75 1.64 9.50
N PRO A 32 0.36 1.70 10.80
CA PRO A 32 -0.45 2.81 11.31
C PRO A 32 0.21 4.16 10.99
N LEU A 33 -0.60 5.16 10.62
CA LEU A 33 -0.10 6.46 10.15
C LEU A 33 0.91 7.12 11.08
N LEU A 34 0.67 7.06 12.38
CA LEU A 34 1.55 7.67 13.37
C LEU A 34 2.82 6.86 13.69
N ASP A 35 2.95 5.65 13.16
CA ASP A 35 4.18 4.87 13.28
C ASP A 35 5.22 5.26 12.23
N TRP A 36 4.85 6.18 11.34
CA TRP A 36 5.79 6.91 10.49
C TRP A 36 6.50 8.06 11.20
N LEU A 37 6.10 8.45 12.42
CA LEU A 37 6.82 9.44 13.23
C LEU A 37 8.28 9.00 13.45
N GLY A 38 9.18 9.97 13.27
CA GLY A 38 10.63 9.69 13.28
C GLY A 38 11.21 9.19 11.95
N LYS A 39 10.37 9.04 10.91
CA LYS A 39 10.81 8.83 9.52
C LYS A 39 10.63 10.13 8.74
N SER A 40 11.61 10.49 7.92
CA SER A 40 11.61 11.72 7.12
C SER A 40 11.33 11.40 5.65
N PRO A 41 10.66 12.34 4.91
CA PRO A 41 10.03 13.56 5.38
C PRO A 41 8.70 13.33 6.12
N PHE A 42 8.54 13.98 7.26
CA PHE A 42 7.27 14.13 7.94
C PHE A 42 7.21 15.55 8.52
N GLY A 43 6.44 16.44 7.89
CA GLY A 43 6.31 17.85 8.25
C GLY A 43 5.01 18.13 8.99
N VAL A 44 5.05 19.13 9.86
CA VAL A 44 3.86 19.71 10.52
C VAL A 44 3.88 21.22 10.40
N ILE A 45 2.69 21.82 10.35
CA ILE A 45 2.48 23.26 10.56
C ILE A 45 2.00 23.45 11.97
N GLU A 46 2.72 24.26 12.74
CA GLU A 46 2.41 24.59 14.13
C GLU A 46 2.08 26.06 14.29
N GLU A 47 1.05 26.35 15.07
CA GLU A 47 0.68 27.69 15.48
C GLU A 47 0.11 27.65 16.89
N ASN A 48 0.62 28.55 17.80
CA ASN A 48 0.19 28.60 19.19
C ASN A 48 0.23 27.27 19.93
N ASP A 49 1.30 26.50 19.76
CA ASP A 49 1.52 25.16 20.33
C ASP A 49 0.52 24.08 19.85
N ALA A 50 -0.27 24.38 18.82
CA ALA A 50 -1.20 23.44 18.21
C ALA A 50 -0.75 23.06 16.78
N ILE A 51 -0.87 21.78 16.43
CA ILE A 51 -0.61 21.30 15.05
C ILE A 51 -1.85 21.57 14.22
N GLN A 52 -1.69 22.42 13.21
CA GLN A 52 -2.74 22.82 12.28
C GLN A 52 -2.78 21.95 11.01
N ALA A 53 -1.65 21.40 10.61
CA ALA A 53 -1.59 20.48 9.47
C ALA A 53 -0.39 19.53 9.57
N ALA A 54 -0.46 18.43 8.83
CA ALA A 54 0.61 17.43 8.76
C ALA A 54 0.68 16.79 7.39
N LEU A 55 1.91 16.50 6.91
CA LEU A 55 2.19 15.75 5.69
C LEU A 55 3.29 14.73 5.97
N ALA A 56 2.99 13.45 5.81
CA ALA A 56 3.98 12.37 5.88
C ALA A 56 4.24 11.79 4.50
N CYS A 57 5.50 11.82 4.09
CA CYS A 57 5.96 11.30 2.80
C CYS A 57 7.32 10.57 2.93
N PRO A 58 7.50 9.67 3.90
CA PRO A 58 8.77 8.97 4.10
C PRO A 58 9.06 8.00 2.97
N SER A 59 10.35 7.87 2.62
CA SER A 59 10.82 6.86 1.66
C SER A 59 10.88 5.47 2.31
N ASP A 60 10.26 4.48 1.64
CA ASP A 60 10.36 3.07 2.04
C ASP A 60 9.94 2.16 0.86
N PRO A 61 10.86 1.54 0.11
CA PRO A 61 12.34 1.61 0.19
C PRO A 61 12.92 2.99 -0.15
N PRO A 62 14.25 3.20 -0.03
CA PRO A 62 14.86 4.54 -0.10
C PRO A 62 14.51 5.37 -1.33
N GLU A 63 14.41 4.78 -2.51
CA GLU A 63 14.16 5.49 -3.78
C GLU A 63 12.67 5.75 -4.04
N ILE A 64 11.78 5.24 -3.17
CA ILE A 64 10.33 5.31 -3.34
C ILE A 64 9.71 5.93 -2.10
N ALA A 65 8.98 7.00 -2.28
CA ALA A 65 8.17 7.60 -1.25
C ALA A 65 6.68 7.52 -1.63
N TRP A 66 5.83 7.40 -0.62
CA TRP A 66 4.39 7.52 -0.79
C TRP A 66 3.87 8.60 0.14
N ILE A 67 2.96 9.42 -0.34
CA ILE A 67 2.21 10.29 0.55
C ILE A 67 1.36 9.40 1.44
N ARG A 68 1.76 9.27 2.71
CA ARG A 68 1.11 8.40 3.69
C ARG A 68 -0.04 9.08 4.40
N LEU A 69 0.10 10.38 4.62
CA LEU A 69 -0.83 11.21 5.35
C LEU A 69 -0.78 12.64 4.83
N PHE A 70 -1.93 13.26 4.66
CA PHE A 70 -2.09 14.71 4.66
C PHE A 70 -3.35 15.04 5.47
N ALA A 71 -3.20 15.84 6.52
CA ALA A 71 -4.29 16.25 7.40
C ALA A 71 -4.22 17.74 7.66
N VAL A 72 -5.38 18.38 7.73
CA VAL A 72 -5.50 19.84 7.89
C VAL A 72 -6.64 20.15 8.84
N ASP A 73 -6.36 21.00 9.80
CA ASP A 73 -7.35 21.63 10.68
C ASP A 73 -8.31 22.53 9.89
N SER A 74 -9.57 22.56 10.29
CA SER A 74 -10.63 23.35 9.63
C SER A 74 -10.37 24.87 9.64
N GLY A 75 -9.46 25.35 10.48
CA GLY A 75 -9.08 26.77 10.58
C GLY A 75 -8.14 27.27 9.49
N ILE A 76 -7.54 26.39 8.69
CA ILE A 76 -6.61 26.79 7.62
C ILE A 76 -6.99 26.18 6.27
N SER A 77 -6.58 26.85 5.18
CA SER A 77 -6.83 26.36 3.82
C SER A 77 -5.99 25.12 3.52
N PRO A 78 -6.61 24.02 3.01
CA PRO A 78 -5.87 22.85 2.56
C PRO A 78 -4.82 23.16 1.49
N GLN A 79 -5.10 24.08 0.58
CA GLN A 79 -4.16 24.49 -0.48
C GLN A 79 -2.93 25.18 0.12
N MET A 80 -3.13 26.08 1.10
CA MET A 80 -2.01 26.77 1.76
C MET A 80 -1.19 25.78 2.57
N ALA A 81 -1.83 24.93 3.38
CA ALA A 81 -1.14 23.93 4.18
C ALA A 81 -0.35 22.94 3.30
N TRP A 82 -0.96 22.48 2.19
CA TRP A 82 -0.30 21.61 1.22
C TRP A 82 0.94 22.29 0.63
N LYS A 83 0.81 23.52 0.13
CA LYS A 83 1.92 24.25 -0.50
C LYS A 83 3.13 24.38 0.41
N GLU A 84 2.91 24.74 1.68
CA GLU A 84 3.99 24.91 2.65
C GLU A 84 4.62 23.57 3.05
N LEU A 85 3.81 22.54 3.28
CA LEU A 85 4.30 21.21 3.65
C LEU A 85 4.95 20.47 2.48
N TRP A 86 4.42 20.65 1.26
CA TRP A 86 5.02 20.03 0.06
C TRP A 86 6.39 20.65 -0.23
N ARG A 87 6.53 21.98 -0.11
CA ARG A 87 7.84 22.64 -0.20
C ARG A 87 8.81 22.07 0.83
N PHE A 88 8.38 21.93 2.09
CA PHE A 88 9.20 21.31 3.13
C PHE A 88 9.65 19.89 2.76
N VAL A 89 8.75 19.05 2.21
CA VAL A 89 9.08 17.69 1.75
C VAL A 89 10.13 17.74 0.64
N LEU A 90 9.97 18.61 -0.35
CA LEU A 90 10.94 18.78 -1.43
C LEU A 90 12.32 19.22 -0.93
N ASP A 91 12.36 20.15 0.04
CA ASP A 91 13.61 20.60 0.66
C ASP A 91 14.32 19.44 1.39
N GLN A 92 13.57 18.56 2.06
CA GLN A 92 14.13 17.38 2.73
C GLN A 92 14.71 16.39 1.71
N PHE A 93 13.99 16.09 0.64
CA PHE A 93 14.51 15.19 -0.42
C PHE A 93 15.72 15.75 -1.14
N SER A 94 15.76 17.10 -1.37
CA SER A 94 16.93 17.75 -1.98
C SER A 94 18.20 17.55 -1.17
N GLN A 95 18.11 17.49 0.15
CA GLN A 95 19.26 17.27 1.03
C GLN A 95 19.80 15.83 0.92
N GLU A 96 18.98 14.87 0.50
CA GLU A 96 19.39 13.47 0.36
C GLU A 96 20.21 13.21 -0.90
N GLN A 97 20.25 14.15 -1.86
CA GLN A 97 21.05 14.11 -3.10
C GLN A 97 20.86 12.82 -3.92
N ARG A 98 19.67 12.25 -3.90
CA ARG A 98 19.30 11.05 -4.66
C ARG A 98 17.95 11.25 -5.33
N PRO A 99 17.70 10.60 -6.47
CA PRO A 99 16.38 10.62 -7.09
C PRO A 99 15.37 9.93 -6.18
N VAL A 100 14.18 10.52 -6.05
CA VAL A 100 13.06 9.95 -5.32
C VAL A 100 11.81 10.01 -6.19
N GLN A 101 11.13 8.88 -6.34
CA GLN A 101 9.81 8.82 -6.95
C GLN A 101 8.74 8.88 -5.85
N VAL A 102 7.85 9.87 -5.93
CA VAL A 102 6.76 10.04 -4.96
C VAL A 102 5.45 9.60 -5.57
N GLY A 103 4.82 8.60 -4.96
CA GLY A 103 3.50 8.09 -5.35
C GLY A 103 2.37 8.62 -4.48
N ALA A 104 1.19 8.79 -5.07
CA ALA A 104 -0.06 9.07 -4.39
C ALA A 104 -1.24 8.43 -5.12
N ILE A 105 -2.15 7.80 -4.38
CA ILE A 105 -3.41 7.30 -4.93
C ILE A 105 -4.50 8.29 -4.52
N ALA A 106 -5.11 8.97 -5.48
CA ALA A 106 -6.14 9.96 -5.21
C ALA A 106 -7.47 9.28 -4.85
N LEU A 107 -7.74 9.15 -3.55
CA LEU A 107 -8.97 8.55 -3.03
C LEU A 107 -10.14 9.56 -3.01
N ASN A 108 -9.85 10.87 -3.11
CA ASN A 108 -10.81 11.97 -3.02
C ASN A 108 -10.46 13.06 -4.03
N GLY A 109 -11.48 13.69 -4.63
CA GLY A 109 -11.30 14.73 -5.64
C GLY A 109 -10.57 15.98 -5.13
N TRP A 110 -10.76 16.37 -3.86
CA TRP A 110 -10.04 17.50 -3.28
C TRP A 110 -8.51 17.25 -3.19
N PHE A 111 -8.10 16.01 -2.87
CA PHE A 111 -6.69 15.65 -2.81
C PHE A 111 -6.10 15.52 -4.22
N GLN A 112 -6.87 15.02 -5.18
CA GLN A 112 -6.49 14.99 -6.59
C GLN A 112 -6.12 16.39 -7.10
N GLY A 113 -6.93 17.41 -6.82
CA GLY A 113 -6.65 18.79 -7.22
C GLY A 113 -5.32 19.31 -6.67
N LEU A 114 -4.98 19.00 -5.40
CA LEU A 114 -3.69 19.39 -4.81
C LEU A 114 -2.50 18.72 -5.50
N LEU A 115 -2.64 17.46 -5.89
CA LEU A 115 -1.59 16.73 -6.62
C LEU A 115 -1.36 17.34 -8.00
N GLU A 116 -2.45 17.63 -8.75
CA GLU A 116 -2.39 18.22 -10.09
C GLU A 116 -1.77 19.62 -10.07
N GLU A 117 -2.08 20.44 -9.07
CA GLU A 117 -1.50 21.77 -8.86
C GLU A 117 -0.01 21.71 -8.47
N SER A 118 0.50 20.54 -8.07
CA SER A 118 1.89 20.33 -7.61
C SER A 118 2.72 19.48 -8.57
N ASP A 119 2.39 19.51 -9.86
CA ASP A 119 3.11 18.83 -10.94
C ASP A 119 3.15 17.29 -10.86
N PHE A 120 2.34 16.69 -10.00
CA PHE A 120 2.13 15.25 -10.08
C PHE A 120 1.45 14.89 -11.40
N LYS A 121 1.90 13.81 -12.02
CA LYS A 121 1.34 13.31 -13.28
C LYS A 121 0.54 12.05 -13.03
N GLN A 122 -0.69 12.02 -13.52
CA GLN A 122 -1.46 10.79 -13.53
C GLN A 122 -0.79 9.77 -14.46
N GLN A 123 -0.45 8.61 -13.93
CA GLN A 123 0.23 7.54 -14.68
C GLN A 123 -0.70 6.36 -14.96
N ASN A 124 -1.59 6.05 -14.03
CA ASN A 124 -2.44 4.88 -14.11
C ASN A 124 -3.66 5.03 -13.19
N GLU A 125 -4.44 3.97 -13.08
CA GLU A 125 -5.52 3.83 -12.09
C GLU A 125 -5.37 2.51 -11.35
N VAL A 126 -5.76 2.50 -10.09
CA VAL A 126 -5.96 1.28 -9.31
C VAL A 126 -7.44 0.92 -9.39
N VAL A 127 -7.73 -0.32 -9.75
CA VAL A 127 -9.09 -0.87 -9.82
C VAL A 127 -9.33 -1.88 -8.72
N VAL A 128 -10.54 -1.97 -8.24
CA VAL A 128 -10.97 -2.90 -7.19
C VAL A 128 -11.77 -4.04 -7.81
N LEU A 129 -11.41 -5.27 -7.44
CA LEU A 129 -12.17 -6.46 -7.79
C LEU A 129 -12.67 -7.15 -6.53
N ILE A 130 -13.80 -7.82 -6.65
CA ILE A 130 -14.44 -8.58 -5.57
C ILE A 130 -14.79 -9.98 -6.03
N TRP A 131 -14.52 -10.95 -5.17
CA TRP A 131 -15.07 -12.29 -5.23
C TRP A 131 -16.05 -12.47 -4.08
N LYS A 132 -17.29 -12.89 -4.36
CA LYS A 132 -18.26 -13.29 -3.34
C LYS A 132 -18.04 -14.74 -3.00
N VAL A 133 -17.90 -15.03 -1.71
CA VAL A 133 -17.61 -16.38 -1.24
C VAL A 133 -18.70 -17.35 -1.69
N ALA A 134 -18.28 -18.40 -2.36
CA ALA A 134 -19.10 -19.53 -2.77
C ALA A 134 -18.39 -20.81 -2.35
N HIS A 135 -19.15 -21.87 -2.03
CA HIS A 135 -18.55 -23.14 -1.68
C HIS A 135 -17.65 -23.67 -2.79
N ILE A 136 -16.36 -23.76 -2.49
CA ILE A 136 -15.36 -24.20 -3.46
C ILE A 136 -15.05 -25.68 -3.22
N ARG A 137 -15.12 -26.49 -4.27
CA ARG A 137 -14.56 -27.85 -4.24
C ARG A 137 -13.03 -27.78 -4.22
N HIS A 138 -12.44 -28.46 -3.24
CA HIS A 138 -11.00 -28.42 -2.97
C HIS A 138 -10.23 -29.24 -4.02
N GLU A 139 -9.73 -28.61 -5.05
CA GLU A 139 -8.68 -29.18 -5.90
C GLU A 139 -7.54 -28.17 -6.00
N ILE A 140 -6.57 -28.26 -5.09
CA ILE A 140 -5.30 -27.57 -5.21
C ILE A 140 -4.34 -28.63 -5.79
N SER A 141 -4.25 -28.71 -7.11
CA SER A 141 -3.29 -29.56 -7.79
C SER A 141 -2.12 -28.70 -8.27
N GLY A 142 -0.96 -28.90 -7.68
CA GLY A 142 0.29 -28.35 -8.17
C GLY A 142 1.38 -29.41 -7.99
N SER A 143 1.94 -29.91 -9.09
CA SER A 143 2.88 -31.02 -9.05
C SER A 143 4.31 -30.63 -8.72
N PHE A 144 4.70 -29.36 -8.87
CA PHE A 144 6.10 -28.91 -8.72
C PHE A 144 6.30 -27.84 -7.62
N PHE A 145 5.25 -27.45 -6.89
CA PHE A 145 5.32 -26.53 -5.76
C PHE A 145 4.31 -26.91 -4.68
N LYS A 146 4.59 -26.48 -3.47
CA LYS A 146 3.73 -26.66 -2.29
C LYS A 146 3.34 -25.29 -1.73
N ILE A 147 2.08 -25.12 -1.35
CA ILE A 147 1.63 -23.94 -0.60
C ILE A 147 1.67 -24.29 0.88
N ARG A 148 2.34 -23.44 1.65
CA ARG A 148 2.41 -23.52 3.10
C ARG A 148 2.24 -22.15 3.74
N ARG A 149 1.97 -22.11 5.03
CA ARG A 149 1.96 -20.85 5.80
C ARG A 149 3.33 -20.19 5.74
N MET A 150 3.32 -18.88 5.61
CA MET A 150 4.51 -18.02 5.75
C MET A 150 4.90 -17.96 7.23
N THR A 151 6.19 -17.93 7.48
CA THR A 151 6.79 -17.76 8.81
C THR A 151 7.72 -16.55 8.81
N GLU A 152 8.09 -16.05 9.98
CA GLU A 152 9.06 -14.94 10.07
C GLU A 152 10.40 -15.24 9.39
N LYS A 153 10.82 -16.51 9.37
CA LYS A 153 12.07 -16.94 8.71
C LYS A 153 12.03 -16.77 7.18
N ASP A 154 10.84 -16.69 6.62
CA ASP A 154 10.65 -16.54 5.18
C ASP A 154 10.77 -15.07 4.73
N LEU A 155 10.63 -14.10 5.66
CA LEU A 155 10.52 -12.67 5.33
C LEU A 155 11.66 -12.13 4.47
N PRO A 156 12.94 -12.44 4.71
CA PRO A 156 14.02 -11.96 3.85
C PRO A 156 13.89 -12.45 2.40
N VAL A 157 13.52 -13.72 2.20
CA VAL A 157 13.33 -14.29 0.85
C VAL A 157 12.06 -13.74 0.21
N VAL A 158 10.99 -13.56 0.97
CA VAL A 158 9.73 -12.96 0.50
C VAL A 158 9.96 -11.52 0.04
N ALA A 159 10.77 -10.72 0.75
CA ALA A 159 11.15 -9.39 0.32
C ALA A 159 11.93 -9.38 -1.01
N GLN A 160 12.80 -10.37 -1.24
CA GLN A 160 13.49 -10.53 -2.52
C GLN A 160 12.51 -10.91 -3.64
N VAL A 161 11.56 -11.81 -3.38
CA VAL A 161 10.49 -12.16 -4.34
C VAL A 161 9.66 -10.93 -4.69
N ASP A 162 9.30 -10.11 -3.70
CA ASP A 162 8.57 -8.86 -3.91
C ASP A 162 9.34 -7.90 -4.82
N HIS A 163 10.60 -7.64 -4.47
CA HIS A 163 11.46 -6.73 -5.23
C HIS A 163 11.63 -7.16 -6.70
N LEU A 164 11.75 -8.46 -6.97
CA LEU A 164 11.89 -8.99 -8.32
C LEU A 164 10.57 -9.06 -9.10
N ALA A 165 9.45 -9.18 -8.40
CA ALA A 165 8.13 -9.32 -9.02
C ALA A 165 7.47 -7.97 -9.35
N PHE A 166 7.81 -6.90 -8.62
CA PHE A 166 7.19 -5.59 -8.81
C PHE A 166 8.18 -4.54 -9.35
N PRO A 167 7.77 -3.72 -10.31
CA PRO A 167 8.52 -2.52 -10.67
C PRO A 167 8.32 -1.41 -9.64
N SER A 168 9.20 -0.40 -9.64
CA SER A 168 8.95 0.87 -8.96
C SER A 168 7.64 1.50 -9.46
N PRO A 169 6.85 2.18 -8.61
CA PRO A 169 7.03 2.40 -7.17
C PRO A 169 6.39 1.32 -6.27
N TRP A 170 6.07 0.16 -6.81
CA TRP A 170 5.27 -0.86 -6.12
C TRP A 170 6.07 -1.81 -5.23
N GLN A 171 7.39 -1.70 -5.23
CA GLN A 171 8.26 -2.53 -4.40
C GLN A 171 8.08 -2.22 -2.91
N LEU A 172 8.15 -3.25 -2.07
CA LEU A 172 8.06 -3.13 -0.62
C LEU A 172 9.40 -3.46 0.04
N SER A 173 9.73 -2.75 1.11
CA SER A 173 10.85 -3.11 1.96
C SER A 173 10.55 -4.36 2.79
N GLU A 174 11.60 -5.01 3.31
CA GLU A 174 11.43 -6.12 4.25
C GLU A 174 10.63 -5.70 5.49
N ASN A 175 10.82 -4.47 5.98
CA ASN A 175 10.03 -3.93 7.11
C ASN A 175 8.54 -3.80 6.77
N SER A 176 8.19 -3.39 5.55
CA SER A 176 6.80 -3.33 5.11
C SER A 176 6.19 -4.71 4.92
N ILE A 177 6.95 -5.68 4.38
CA ILE A 177 6.53 -7.08 4.30
C ILE A 177 6.30 -7.66 5.70
N LYS A 178 7.20 -7.38 6.65
CA LYS A 178 7.06 -7.80 8.05
C LYS A 178 5.79 -7.23 8.68
N ALA A 179 5.55 -5.93 8.54
CA ALA A 179 4.33 -5.29 9.04
C ALA A 179 3.06 -5.92 8.44
N GLY A 180 3.08 -6.24 7.14
CA GLY A 180 2.01 -6.96 6.48
C GLY A 180 1.81 -8.37 7.04
N HIS A 181 2.89 -9.11 7.30
CA HIS A 181 2.83 -10.44 7.90
C HIS A 181 2.27 -10.43 9.32
N GLU A 182 2.65 -9.46 10.15
CA GLU A 182 2.17 -9.30 11.53
C GLU A 182 0.66 -9.02 11.60
N GLN A 183 0.10 -8.35 10.59
CA GLN A 183 -1.34 -8.02 10.50
C GLN A 183 -2.12 -9.02 9.63
N ALA A 184 -1.45 -10.02 9.07
CA ALA A 184 -2.08 -10.93 8.15
C ALA A 184 -3.14 -11.81 8.83
N ALA A 185 -4.32 -11.85 8.25
CA ALA A 185 -5.30 -12.88 8.56
C ALA A 185 -4.86 -14.24 7.99
N MET A 186 -4.22 -14.21 6.81
CA MET A 186 -3.57 -15.35 6.18
C MET A 186 -2.37 -14.86 5.35
N ALA A 187 -1.21 -15.48 5.58
CA ALA A 187 -0.03 -15.30 4.75
C ALA A 187 0.52 -16.68 4.35
N THR A 188 0.78 -16.88 3.05
CA THR A 188 1.27 -18.15 2.51
C THR A 188 2.37 -17.94 1.49
N VAL A 189 3.24 -18.92 1.37
CA VAL A 189 4.28 -19.01 0.35
C VAL A 189 4.05 -20.22 -0.56
N ALA A 190 4.43 -20.08 -1.82
CA ALA A 190 4.60 -21.18 -2.74
C ALA A 190 6.08 -21.57 -2.80
N GLU A 191 6.39 -22.79 -2.41
CA GLU A 191 7.74 -23.34 -2.30
C GLU A 191 7.93 -24.43 -3.34
N SER A 192 8.98 -24.30 -4.15
CA SER A 192 9.45 -25.29 -5.13
C SER A 192 10.77 -25.92 -4.66
N GLU A 193 11.39 -26.73 -5.49
CA GLU A 193 12.74 -27.26 -5.26
C GLU A 193 13.81 -26.14 -5.18
N ASP A 194 13.56 -25.01 -5.86
CA ASP A 194 14.44 -23.82 -5.85
C ASP A 194 14.15 -22.86 -4.68
N GLY A 195 13.25 -23.21 -3.76
CA GLY A 195 12.86 -22.41 -2.62
C GLY A 195 11.54 -21.66 -2.84
N ILE A 196 11.38 -20.51 -2.18
CA ILE A 196 10.14 -19.69 -2.25
C ILE A 196 10.10 -18.95 -3.58
N VAL A 197 9.07 -19.25 -4.38
CA VAL A 197 8.89 -18.70 -5.74
C VAL A 197 7.68 -17.76 -5.87
N GLY A 198 6.87 -17.64 -4.80
CA GLY A 198 5.74 -16.73 -4.75
C GLY A 198 5.15 -16.67 -3.36
N TYR A 199 4.35 -15.65 -3.10
CA TYR A 199 3.67 -15.47 -1.82
C TYR A 199 2.40 -14.66 -1.95
N GLN A 200 1.56 -14.72 -0.92
CA GLN A 200 0.44 -13.81 -0.71
C GLN A 200 0.34 -13.40 0.76
N ILE A 201 -0.15 -12.17 0.98
CA ILE A 201 -0.56 -11.64 2.28
C ILE A 201 -1.97 -11.11 2.14
N SER A 202 -2.85 -11.50 3.05
CA SER A 202 -4.23 -11.01 3.12
C SER A 202 -4.62 -10.60 4.52
N THR A 203 -5.47 -9.59 4.61
CA THR A 203 -6.09 -9.12 5.84
C THR A 203 -7.56 -9.54 5.89
N ALA A 204 -8.18 -9.48 7.06
CA ALA A 204 -9.62 -9.68 7.21
C ALA A 204 -10.16 -8.71 8.26
N LEU A 205 -11.33 -8.16 7.96
CA LEU A 205 -12.07 -7.29 8.87
C LEU A 205 -13.56 -7.65 8.79
N ASN A 206 -14.18 -7.88 9.93
CA ASN A 206 -15.57 -8.33 10.02
C ASN A 206 -15.80 -9.62 9.21
N ASP A 207 -16.64 -9.56 8.17
CA ASP A 207 -17.02 -10.68 7.31
C ASP A 207 -16.36 -10.64 5.93
N SER A 208 -15.33 -9.80 5.75
CA SER A 208 -14.64 -9.59 4.47
C SER A 208 -13.13 -9.77 4.61
N ALA A 209 -12.50 -10.32 3.57
CA ALA A 209 -11.05 -10.37 3.44
C ALA A 209 -10.56 -9.45 2.30
N HIS A 210 -9.29 -9.09 2.36
CA HIS A 210 -8.60 -8.35 1.31
C HIS A 210 -7.27 -9.02 0.99
N LEU A 211 -7.06 -9.39 -0.28
CA LEU A 211 -5.76 -9.83 -0.79
C LEU A 211 -4.90 -8.59 -1.01
N ALA A 212 -4.11 -8.28 0.01
CA ALA A 212 -3.31 -7.05 0.04
C ALA A 212 -2.02 -7.17 -0.80
N ARG A 213 -1.46 -8.38 -0.92
CA ARG A 213 -0.26 -8.60 -1.73
C ARG A 213 -0.25 -10.01 -2.33
N LEU A 214 0.13 -10.10 -3.61
CA LEU A 214 0.36 -11.34 -4.33
C LEU A 214 1.56 -11.16 -5.24
N ALA A 215 2.59 -11.99 -5.11
CA ALA A 215 3.75 -11.96 -6.00
C ALA A 215 4.18 -13.38 -6.40
N VAL A 216 4.69 -13.49 -7.61
CA VAL A 216 5.34 -14.69 -8.15
C VAL A 216 6.58 -14.25 -8.92
N LEU A 217 7.71 -14.88 -8.65
CA LEU A 217 8.97 -14.60 -9.37
C LEU A 217 8.75 -14.65 -10.88
N PRO A 218 9.29 -13.71 -11.67
CA PRO A 218 9.09 -13.66 -13.13
C PRO A 218 9.35 -14.98 -13.83
N ALA A 219 10.41 -15.69 -13.45
CA ALA A 219 10.77 -17.00 -14.04
C ALA A 219 9.75 -18.11 -13.75
N TYR A 220 8.85 -17.92 -12.78
CA TYR A 220 7.84 -18.89 -12.34
C TYR A 220 6.40 -18.45 -12.65
N GLN A 221 6.22 -17.31 -13.29
CA GLN A 221 4.90 -16.85 -13.74
C GLN A 221 4.35 -17.77 -14.84
N ASN A 222 3.03 -17.66 -15.06
CA ASN A 222 2.28 -18.46 -16.04
C ASN A 222 2.31 -19.99 -15.80
N ARG A 223 2.77 -20.44 -14.61
CA ARG A 223 2.80 -21.86 -14.20
C ARG A 223 1.70 -22.22 -13.18
N GLY A 224 0.70 -21.36 -13.00
CA GLY A 224 -0.43 -21.61 -12.10
C GLY A 224 -0.20 -21.28 -10.63
N ILE A 225 0.99 -20.82 -10.22
CA ILE A 225 1.34 -20.52 -8.82
C ILE A 225 0.45 -19.42 -8.24
N GLY A 226 0.28 -18.30 -8.95
CA GLY A 226 -0.59 -17.20 -8.49
C GLY A 226 -2.05 -17.67 -8.31
N ALA A 227 -2.56 -18.49 -9.25
CA ALA A 227 -3.90 -19.07 -9.13
C ALA A 227 -4.04 -19.99 -7.92
N ALA A 228 -3.02 -20.78 -7.62
CA ALA A 228 -3.03 -21.69 -6.48
C ALA A 228 -2.98 -20.94 -5.15
N LEU A 229 -2.17 -19.85 -5.03
CA LEU A 229 -2.12 -18.97 -3.86
C LEU A 229 -3.48 -18.32 -3.60
N VAL A 230 -4.13 -17.78 -4.64
CA VAL A 230 -5.46 -17.15 -4.51
C VAL A 230 -6.53 -18.19 -4.19
N LYS A 231 -6.52 -19.38 -4.82
CA LYS A 231 -7.46 -20.47 -4.49
C LYS A 231 -7.31 -20.93 -3.03
N ALA A 232 -6.08 -21.05 -2.53
CA ALA A 232 -5.85 -21.37 -1.13
C ALA A 232 -6.46 -20.31 -0.18
N LEU A 233 -6.37 -19.04 -0.54
CA LEU A 233 -7.01 -17.96 0.20
C LEU A 233 -8.54 -18.01 0.10
N GLN A 234 -9.11 -18.26 -1.09
CA GLN A 234 -10.56 -18.41 -1.28
C GLN A 234 -11.12 -19.55 -0.41
N VAL A 235 -10.40 -20.68 -0.34
CA VAL A 235 -10.72 -21.81 0.54
C VAL A 235 -10.69 -21.41 2.02
N ASP A 236 -9.69 -20.63 2.44
CA ASP A 236 -9.62 -20.15 3.82
C ASP A 236 -10.78 -19.19 4.14
N CYS A 237 -11.15 -18.33 3.21
CA CYS A 237 -12.32 -17.45 3.35
C CYS A 237 -13.62 -18.25 3.55
N ASP A 238 -13.85 -19.28 2.73
CA ASP A 238 -15.03 -20.15 2.85
C ASP A 238 -15.06 -20.86 4.22
N ARG A 239 -13.93 -21.45 4.63
CA ARG A 239 -13.82 -22.13 5.94
C ARG A 239 -14.08 -21.22 7.13
N ARG A 240 -13.74 -19.94 7.03
CA ARG A 240 -13.98 -18.93 8.07
C ARG A 240 -15.37 -18.32 8.01
N GLY A 241 -16.18 -18.66 7.02
CA GLY A 241 -17.51 -18.07 6.82
C GLY A 241 -17.48 -16.59 6.42
N LEU A 242 -16.39 -16.12 5.80
CA LEU A 242 -16.31 -14.77 5.26
C LEU A 242 -17.24 -14.65 4.05
N ARG A 243 -17.74 -13.44 3.76
CA ARG A 243 -18.70 -13.20 2.68
C ARG A 243 -18.07 -12.74 1.38
N SER A 244 -16.92 -12.09 1.46
CA SER A 244 -16.24 -11.54 0.29
C SER A 244 -14.72 -11.52 0.45
N LEU A 245 -14.04 -11.51 -0.70
CA LEU A 245 -12.62 -11.28 -0.82
C LEU A 245 -12.40 -10.20 -1.88
N THR A 246 -11.77 -9.11 -1.52
CA THR A 246 -11.41 -8.03 -2.45
C THR A 246 -9.93 -8.09 -2.80
N VAL A 247 -9.58 -7.47 -3.91
CA VAL A 247 -8.19 -7.25 -4.35
C VAL A 247 -8.11 -5.98 -5.17
N ASN A 248 -6.97 -5.29 -5.08
CA ASN A 248 -6.66 -4.13 -5.90
C ASN A 248 -5.54 -4.48 -6.89
N THR A 249 -5.62 -3.93 -8.09
CA THR A 249 -4.53 -4.01 -9.08
C THR A 249 -4.55 -2.79 -10.00
N GLN A 250 -3.46 -2.56 -10.74
CA GLN A 250 -3.41 -1.52 -11.75
C GLN A 250 -4.36 -1.87 -12.92
N ALA A 251 -4.98 -0.85 -13.51
CA ALA A 251 -5.94 -1.03 -14.60
C ALA A 251 -5.32 -1.60 -15.88
N ASP A 252 -4.00 -1.44 -16.06
CA ASP A 252 -3.22 -1.98 -17.18
C ASP A 252 -2.52 -3.31 -16.86
N ASN A 253 -2.61 -3.82 -15.64
CA ASN A 253 -2.04 -5.12 -15.26
C ASN A 253 -2.91 -6.26 -15.78
N LEU A 254 -2.84 -6.50 -17.10
CA LEU A 254 -3.66 -7.50 -17.80
C LEU A 254 -3.45 -8.91 -17.25
N ALA A 255 -2.25 -9.25 -16.79
CA ALA A 255 -1.95 -10.56 -16.21
C ALA A 255 -2.74 -10.79 -14.91
N SER A 256 -2.75 -9.82 -14.00
CA SER A 256 -3.51 -9.87 -12.75
C SER A 256 -5.02 -9.85 -13.01
N LEU A 257 -5.50 -8.97 -13.90
CA LEU A 257 -6.92 -8.92 -14.26
C LEU A 257 -7.41 -10.25 -14.83
N HIS A 258 -6.62 -10.87 -15.71
CA HIS A 258 -6.94 -12.18 -16.26
C HIS A 258 -6.93 -13.30 -15.20
N LEU A 259 -5.93 -13.28 -14.30
CA LEU A 259 -5.86 -14.20 -13.17
C LEU A 259 -7.12 -14.11 -12.31
N TYR A 260 -7.49 -12.91 -11.89
CA TYR A 260 -8.63 -12.69 -11.01
C TYR A 260 -9.96 -13.01 -11.69
N SER A 261 -10.13 -12.67 -12.97
CA SER A 261 -11.32 -13.04 -13.76
C SER A 261 -11.50 -14.56 -13.85
N LYS A 262 -10.42 -15.32 -14.10
CA LYS A 262 -10.45 -16.79 -14.09
C LYS A 262 -10.82 -17.40 -12.73
N LEU A 263 -10.61 -16.66 -11.66
CA LEU A 263 -10.94 -17.05 -10.28
C LEU A 263 -12.27 -16.45 -9.80
N ASN A 264 -13.11 -16.00 -10.74
CA ASN A 264 -14.45 -15.45 -10.51
C ASN A 264 -14.46 -14.14 -9.67
N PHE A 265 -13.41 -13.34 -9.76
CA PHE A 265 -13.48 -11.95 -9.30
C PHE A 265 -14.10 -11.07 -10.38
N HIS A 266 -14.84 -10.05 -9.95
CA HIS A 266 -15.50 -9.08 -10.82
C HIS A 266 -15.10 -7.67 -10.41
N LEU A 267 -14.94 -6.77 -11.38
CA LEU A 267 -14.70 -5.34 -11.10
C LEU A 267 -15.88 -4.77 -10.31
N THR A 268 -15.59 -4.00 -9.26
CA THR A 268 -16.60 -3.28 -8.47
C THR A 268 -17.08 -2.01 -9.16
N GLY A 269 -16.29 -1.48 -10.09
CA GLY A 269 -16.46 -0.16 -10.71
C GLY A 269 -15.64 0.93 -10.01
N GLU A 270 -15.10 0.68 -8.84
CA GLU A 270 -14.22 1.62 -8.13
C GLU A 270 -12.88 1.75 -8.85
N ARG A 271 -12.45 3.01 -9.05
CA ARG A 271 -11.19 3.37 -9.69
C ARG A 271 -10.57 4.53 -8.94
N TYR A 272 -9.27 4.44 -8.73
CA TYR A 272 -8.49 5.44 -8.00
C TYR A 272 -7.27 5.85 -8.83
N PRO A 273 -7.18 7.11 -9.28
CA PRO A 273 -6.03 7.59 -10.05
C PRO A 273 -4.74 7.47 -9.25
N LEU A 274 -3.71 6.93 -9.90
CA LEU A 274 -2.33 6.93 -9.42
C LEU A 274 -1.59 8.13 -9.99
N TYR A 275 -1.04 8.93 -9.11
CA TYR A 275 -0.19 10.07 -9.44
C TYR A 275 1.25 9.80 -9.04
N LEU A 276 2.19 10.20 -9.88
CA LEU A 276 3.62 10.15 -9.59
C LEU A 276 4.24 11.53 -9.77
N PHE A 277 5.19 11.82 -8.90
CA PHE A 277 6.09 12.97 -8.98
C PHE A 277 7.52 12.44 -8.95
N GLU A 278 8.35 12.91 -9.87
CA GLU A 278 9.76 12.53 -9.94
C GLU A 278 10.63 13.69 -9.49
N MET A 279 11.36 13.49 -8.42
CA MET A 279 12.36 14.41 -7.97
C MET A 279 13.73 13.96 -8.49
N ILE A 280 14.29 14.77 -9.36
CA ILE A 280 15.65 14.62 -9.88
C ILE A 280 16.49 15.65 -9.14
N PRO A 281 17.63 15.26 -8.50
CA PRO A 281 18.50 16.17 -7.76
C PRO A 281 19.06 17.30 -8.60
#